data_3a41934e9a0e73cf723000ddc54c2d0e
#
_entry.id   3a41934e9a0e73cf723000ddc54c2d0e
#
_cell.length_a   1.000
_cell.length_b   1.000
_cell.length_c   1.000
_cell.angle_alpha   90.00
_cell.angle_beta   90.00
_cell.angle_gamma   90.00
#
_symmetry.space_group_name_H-M   'P 1'
#
loop_
_entity.id
_entity.type
_entity.pdbx_description
1 polymer ?
#
loop_
_entity_poly.entity_id
_entity_poly.type
_entity_poly.pdbx_seq_one_letter_code
_entity_poly.pdbx_strand_id
1 'polypeptide(L)'
;MFALAAALAAAVAPMAASAVDRVIISDEEPSHDVVVRDVRTRPDGAVMGTIVNRSSRTVRDVRLLVRHNWLWNHEFHPGEDSPGRVAYHIVPAEIPPGDSVEFSYHPDLPLPERSDGRFETTAEIVGMTEIGR
;
A
#
# COMPACT_ATOMS: atom_id res chain seq x y z
N MET A 1 14.80 6.00 -68.63
CA MET A 1 15.35 5.13 -67.64
C MET A 1 15.08 5.68 -66.28
N PHE A 2 14.27 4.99 -65.51
CA PHE A 2 13.79 5.48 -64.25
C PHE A 2 14.46 4.68 -63.15
N ALA A 3 15.25 5.34 -62.33
CA ALA A 3 15.76 4.73 -61.09
C ALA A 3 14.70 4.83 -60.03
N LEU A 4 14.07 3.72 -59.73
CA LEU A 4 13.22 3.64 -58.56
C LEU A 4 14.13 3.56 -57.33
N ALA A 5 14.31 4.66 -56.67
CA ALA A 5 14.84 4.65 -55.32
C ALA A 5 13.73 4.18 -54.40
N ALA A 6 13.72 2.91 -54.14
CA ALA A 6 12.91 2.41 -53.04
C ALA A 6 13.50 2.93 -51.73
N ALA A 7 12.93 3.98 -51.23
CA ALA A 7 13.23 4.40 -49.88
C ALA A 7 12.68 3.31 -48.93
N LEU A 8 13.56 2.45 -48.48
CA LEU A 8 13.23 1.56 -47.41
C LEU A 8 13.09 2.43 -46.16
N ALA A 9 11.90 2.82 -45.84
CA ALA A 9 11.61 3.35 -44.55
C ALA A 9 11.71 2.19 -43.55
N ALA A 10 12.88 2.04 -42.96
CA ALA A 10 13.02 1.15 -41.84
C ALA A 10 12.18 1.75 -40.73
N ALA A 11 10.97 1.26 -40.58
CA ALA A 11 10.20 1.52 -39.38
C ALA A 11 10.93 0.85 -38.24
N VAL A 12 11.76 1.60 -37.55
CA VAL A 12 12.26 1.18 -36.25
C VAL A 12 11.05 1.23 -35.34
N ALA A 13 10.42 0.09 -35.15
CA ALA A 13 9.45 -0.06 -34.07
C ALA A 13 10.16 0.35 -32.79
N PRO A 14 9.65 1.34 -32.05
CA PRO A 14 10.24 1.63 -30.75
C PRO A 14 10.21 0.33 -29.94
N MET A 15 11.36 -0.13 -29.54
CA MET A 15 11.40 -1.18 -28.54
C MET A 15 10.64 -0.64 -27.34
N ALA A 16 9.42 -1.11 -27.16
CA ALA A 16 8.72 -0.86 -25.96
C ALA A 16 9.67 -1.30 -24.85
N ALA A 17 10.17 -0.34 -24.09
CA ALA A 17 10.90 -0.64 -22.88
C ALA A 17 10.07 -1.69 -22.16
N SER A 18 10.64 -2.88 -21.95
CA SER A 18 9.93 -3.98 -21.35
C SER A 18 9.23 -3.47 -20.09
N ALA A 19 7.91 -3.50 -20.13
CA ALA A 19 7.09 -3.13 -18.99
C ALA A 19 7.39 -4.13 -17.87
N VAL A 20 8.35 -3.82 -17.03
CA VAL A 20 8.70 -4.64 -15.88
C VAL A 20 7.95 -4.11 -14.68
N ASP A 21 7.10 -4.95 -14.14
CA ASP A 21 6.48 -4.67 -12.85
C ASP A 21 7.56 -4.66 -11.79
N ARG A 22 7.60 -3.60 -11.03
CA ARG A 22 8.57 -3.42 -9.96
C ARG A 22 7.88 -3.50 -8.61
N VAL A 23 8.37 -4.40 -7.77
CA VAL A 23 7.94 -4.47 -6.38
C VAL A 23 8.76 -3.51 -5.55
N ILE A 24 8.09 -2.59 -4.86
CA ILE A 24 8.73 -1.65 -3.94
C ILE A 24 8.39 -2.09 -2.52
N ILE A 25 9.44 -2.24 -1.73
CA ILE A 25 9.32 -2.50 -0.30
C ILE A 25 9.78 -1.24 0.43
N SER A 26 8.88 -0.65 1.21
CA SER A 26 9.09 0.68 1.75
C SER A 26 10.11 0.78 2.89
N ASP A 27 10.58 -0.34 3.41
CA ASP A 27 11.64 -0.33 4.42
C ASP A 27 12.97 0.22 3.91
N GLU A 28 13.19 0.17 2.59
CA GLU A 28 14.41 0.69 1.96
C GLU A 28 14.25 2.12 1.46
N GLU A 29 13.07 2.48 0.95
CA GLU A 29 12.75 3.84 0.53
C GLU A 29 11.28 4.10 0.80
N PRO A 30 10.93 4.95 1.78
CA PRO A 30 9.55 5.35 1.95
C PRO A 30 9.06 6.04 0.67
N SER A 31 8.09 5.43 0.01
CA SER A 31 7.45 6.04 -1.15
C SER A 31 6.62 7.22 -0.67
N HIS A 32 7.15 8.43 -0.80
CA HIS A 32 6.43 9.65 -0.47
C HIS A 32 5.32 9.95 -1.48
N ASP A 33 5.28 9.20 -2.56
CA ASP A 33 4.38 9.45 -3.68
C ASP A 33 3.08 8.65 -3.59
N VAL A 34 3.06 7.59 -2.80
CA VAL A 34 1.83 6.84 -2.50
C VAL A 34 1.56 6.95 -1.01
N VAL A 35 0.43 7.53 -0.67
CA VAL A 35 0.12 7.88 0.71
C VAL A 35 -1.21 7.34 1.15
N VAL A 36 -1.34 7.07 2.45
CA VAL A 36 -2.60 6.73 3.08
C VAL A 36 -3.20 8.00 3.70
N ARG A 37 -4.49 8.21 3.48
CA ARG A 37 -5.23 9.35 4.01
C ARG A 37 -6.54 8.92 4.65
N ASP A 38 -7.07 9.79 5.49
CA ASP A 38 -8.40 9.66 6.08
C ASP A 38 -8.60 8.30 6.78
N VAL A 39 -7.57 7.88 7.51
CA VAL A 39 -7.60 6.61 8.25
C VAL A 39 -8.61 6.72 9.38
N ARG A 40 -9.55 5.78 9.39
CA ARG A 40 -10.56 5.63 10.44
C ARG A 40 -10.47 4.24 11.02
N THR A 41 -10.57 4.15 12.32
CA THR A 41 -10.47 2.89 13.03
C THR A 41 -11.75 2.65 13.83
N ARG A 42 -12.08 1.37 14.02
CA ARG A 42 -13.20 0.94 14.86
C ARG A 42 -12.71 0.15 16.05
N PRO A 43 -13.48 0.10 17.14
CA PRO A 43 -13.09 -0.65 18.33
C PRO A 43 -12.81 -2.14 18.09
N ASP A 44 -13.44 -2.75 17.09
CA ASP A 44 -13.20 -4.15 16.72
C ASP A 44 -11.88 -4.39 15.99
N GLY A 45 -11.18 -3.33 15.62
CA GLY A 45 -9.91 -3.38 14.90
C GLY A 45 -10.01 -3.13 13.41
N ALA A 46 -11.21 -2.87 12.90
CA ALA A 46 -11.38 -2.51 11.48
C ALA A 46 -10.70 -1.18 11.18
N VAL A 47 -10.07 -1.09 10.01
CA VAL A 47 -9.38 0.11 9.53
C VAL A 47 -9.88 0.42 8.13
N MET A 48 -10.26 1.66 7.92
CA MET A 48 -10.67 2.16 6.62
C MET A 48 -9.87 3.40 6.29
N GLY A 49 -9.66 3.63 5.03
CA GLY A 49 -8.94 4.82 4.57
C GLY A 49 -8.89 4.90 3.07
N THR A 50 -8.08 5.82 2.59
CA THR A 50 -7.90 6.09 1.17
C THR A 50 -6.42 6.03 0.83
N ILE A 51 -6.08 5.32 -0.24
CA ILE A 51 -4.73 5.29 -0.80
C ILE A 51 -4.71 6.23 -2.00
N VAL A 52 -3.81 7.19 -1.98
CA VAL A 52 -3.65 8.18 -3.06
C VAL A 52 -2.32 7.94 -3.75
N ASN A 53 -2.37 7.76 -5.07
CA ASN A 53 -1.18 7.63 -5.89
C ASN A 53 -0.80 8.99 -6.49
N ARG A 54 0.20 9.61 -5.93
CA ARG A 54 0.78 10.87 -6.44
C ARG A 54 1.97 10.65 -7.33
N SER A 55 2.33 9.40 -7.60
CA SER A 55 3.46 9.07 -8.45
C SER A 55 3.08 9.22 -9.92
N SER A 56 4.07 9.15 -10.79
CA SER A 56 3.87 9.16 -12.24
C SER A 56 3.58 7.79 -12.84
N ARG A 57 3.47 6.75 -12.01
CA ARG A 57 3.26 5.38 -12.45
C ARG A 57 2.00 4.79 -11.82
N THR A 58 1.36 3.87 -12.55
CA THR A 58 0.29 3.06 -11.97
C THR A 58 0.88 2.09 -10.94
N VAL A 59 0.24 1.98 -9.79
CA VAL A 59 0.60 1.02 -8.75
C VAL A 59 -0.55 0.04 -8.52
N ARG A 60 -0.22 -1.14 -8.04
CA ARG A 60 -1.19 -2.15 -7.64
C ARG A 60 -0.68 -2.93 -6.45
N ASP A 61 -1.56 -3.74 -5.88
CA ASP A 61 -1.23 -4.62 -4.76
C ASP A 61 -0.50 -3.88 -3.64
N VAL A 62 -1.04 -2.71 -3.28
CA VAL A 62 -0.50 -1.94 -2.18
C VAL A 62 -0.65 -2.75 -0.91
N ARG A 63 0.47 -3.00 -0.25
CA ARG A 63 0.51 -3.75 1.01
C ARG A 63 0.53 -2.79 2.17
N LEU A 64 -0.44 -2.95 3.04
CA LEU A 64 -0.56 -2.19 4.28
C LEU A 64 -0.09 -3.03 5.45
N LEU A 65 0.65 -2.42 6.34
CA LEU A 65 0.93 -2.96 7.66
C LEU A 65 -0.02 -2.29 8.65
N VAL A 66 -0.90 -3.09 9.22
CA VAL A 66 -1.83 -2.64 10.25
C VAL A 66 -1.28 -3.07 11.60
N ARG A 67 -1.04 -2.11 12.47
CA ARG A 67 -0.57 -2.35 13.83
C ARG A 67 -1.65 -1.95 14.80
N HIS A 68 -2.01 -2.89 15.67
CA HIS A 68 -2.85 -2.64 16.82
C HIS A 68 -1.95 -2.65 18.04
N ASN A 69 -1.38 -1.48 18.36
CA ASN A 69 -0.47 -1.34 19.48
C ASN A 69 -1.28 -1.26 20.77
N TRP A 70 -0.86 -2.02 21.75
CA TRP A 70 -1.50 -2.00 23.07
C TRP A 70 -0.75 -1.06 24.00
N LEU A 71 -1.48 -0.12 24.58
CA LEU A 71 -0.96 0.84 25.56
C LEU A 71 -1.56 0.52 26.91
N TRP A 72 -0.71 0.11 27.86
CA TRP A 72 -1.14 -0.16 29.23
C TRP A 72 -1.52 1.12 29.95
N ASN A 73 -2.56 1.08 30.79
CA ASN A 73 -2.93 2.22 31.65
C ASN A 73 -1.81 2.56 32.63
N HIS A 74 -1.05 1.56 33.04
CA HIS A 74 0.09 1.69 33.94
C HIS A 74 1.34 1.11 33.28
N GLU A 75 2.19 1.94 32.71
CA GLU A 75 3.40 1.52 32.00
C GLU A 75 4.37 0.74 32.88
N PHE A 76 4.40 1.07 34.17
CA PHE A 76 5.29 0.40 35.13
C PHE A 76 4.75 -0.93 35.66
N HIS A 77 3.50 -1.23 35.39
CA HIS A 77 2.84 -2.45 35.80
C HIS A 77 2.09 -3.09 34.64
N PRO A 78 2.83 -3.50 33.56
CA PRO A 78 2.19 -4.17 32.45
C PRO A 78 1.65 -5.53 32.89
N GLY A 79 0.53 -5.93 32.27
CA GLY A 79 0.02 -7.28 32.42
C GLY A 79 0.89 -8.31 31.73
N GLU A 80 0.59 -9.58 31.92
CA GLU A 80 1.38 -10.68 31.35
C GLU A 80 1.17 -10.85 29.85
N ASP A 81 -0.05 -10.59 29.37
CA ASP A 81 -0.42 -10.82 27.97
C ASP A 81 -0.79 -9.53 27.26
N SER A 82 0.09 -9.06 26.39
CA SER A 82 -0.24 -7.94 25.52
C SER A 82 -1.19 -8.40 24.41
N PRO A 83 -2.35 -7.77 24.25
CA PRO A 83 -3.25 -8.08 23.14
C PRO A 83 -2.84 -7.41 21.82
N GLY A 84 -1.72 -6.74 21.77
CA GLY A 84 -1.21 -6.11 20.55
C GLY A 84 -1.01 -7.11 19.42
N ARG A 85 -1.28 -6.68 18.21
CA ARG A 85 -1.10 -7.52 17.01
C ARG A 85 -0.75 -6.70 15.79
N VAL A 86 -0.21 -7.41 14.82
CA VAL A 86 0.21 -6.87 13.52
C VAL A 86 -0.42 -7.73 12.44
N ALA A 87 -0.90 -7.10 11.40
CA ALA A 87 -1.45 -7.77 10.23
C ALA A 87 -1.02 -7.07 8.95
N TYR A 88 -0.91 -7.84 7.87
CA TYR A 88 -0.72 -7.31 6.54
C TYR A 88 -2.03 -7.39 5.77
N HIS A 89 -2.30 -6.36 5.01
CA HIS A 89 -3.48 -6.30 4.15
C HIS A 89 -3.06 -5.83 2.76
N ILE A 90 -3.42 -6.61 1.74
CA ILE A 90 -3.15 -6.26 0.35
C ILE A 90 -4.41 -5.67 -0.26
N VAL A 91 -4.27 -4.49 -0.84
CA VAL A 91 -5.32 -3.83 -1.62
C VAL A 91 -5.09 -4.15 -3.09
N PRO A 92 -5.89 -5.03 -3.71
CA PRO A 92 -5.58 -5.57 -5.04
C PRO A 92 -5.90 -4.62 -6.20
N ALA A 93 -6.36 -3.42 -5.91
CA ALA A 93 -6.74 -2.47 -6.95
C ALA A 93 -5.53 -1.88 -7.68
N GLU A 94 -5.68 -1.61 -8.98
CA GLU A 94 -4.77 -0.76 -9.72
C GLU A 94 -5.13 0.70 -9.49
N ILE A 95 -4.13 1.52 -9.19
CA ILE A 95 -4.31 2.94 -8.92
C ILE A 95 -3.46 3.72 -9.93
N PRO A 96 -4.08 4.29 -10.97
CA PRO A 96 -3.37 5.14 -11.93
C PRO A 96 -2.78 6.39 -11.27
N PRO A 97 -1.80 7.05 -11.90
CA PRO A 97 -1.25 8.31 -11.42
C PRO A 97 -2.36 9.34 -11.15
N GLY A 98 -2.32 9.94 -9.98
CA GLY A 98 -3.27 10.96 -9.55
C GLY A 98 -4.59 10.43 -9.02
N ASP A 99 -4.83 9.13 -9.12
CA ASP A 99 -6.06 8.51 -8.62
C ASP A 99 -5.92 8.03 -7.18
N SER A 100 -7.06 7.68 -6.62
CA SER A 100 -7.14 7.14 -5.28
C SER A 100 -8.12 5.97 -5.22
N VAL A 101 -7.97 5.13 -4.19
CA VAL A 101 -8.85 4.01 -3.92
C VAL A 101 -9.12 3.93 -2.43
N GLU A 102 -10.34 3.60 -2.08
CA GLU A 102 -10.70 3.32 -0.69
C GLU A 102 -10.35 1.88 -0.35
N PHE A 103 -9.88 1.67 0.87
CA PHE A 103 -9.63 0.33 1.40
C PHE A 103 -10.38 0.13 2.71
N SER A 104 -10.63 -1.13 3.00
CA SER A 104 -11.26 -1.56 4.24
C SER A 104 -10.61 -2.85 4.69
N TYR A 105 -10.09 -2.84 5.91
CA TYR A 105 -9.50 -4.01 6.55
C TYR A 105 -10.35 -4.42 7.75
N HIS A 106 -10.66 -5.69 7.82
CA HIS A 106 -11.38 -6.27 8.95
C HIS A 106 -10.55 -7.42 9.51
N PRO A 107 -10.16 -7.39 10.79
CA PRO A 107 -9.44 -8.51 11.38
C PRO A 107 -10.34 -9.75 11.43
N ASP A 108 -9.75 -10.93 11.24
CA ASP A 108 -10.47 -12.21 11.34
C ASP A 108 -11.06 -12.42 12.74
N LEU A 109 -10.32 -11.99 13.75
CA LEU A 109 -10.77 -11.96 15.13
C LEU A 109 -10.85 -10.52 15.61
N PRO A 110 -11.99 -10.06 16.09
CA PRO A 110 -12.11 -8.73 16.66
C PRO A 110 -11.10 -8.49 17.78
N LEU A 111 -10.70 -7.23 17.97
CA LEU A 111 -9.88 -6.85 19.10
C LEU A 111 -10.63 -7.11 20.40
N PRO A 112 -9.97 -7.66 21.43
CA PRO A 112 -10.62 -7.88 22.70
C PRO A 112 -10.96 -6.55 23.38
N GLU A 113 -12.08 -6.55 24.11
CA GLU A 113 -12.43 -5.45 25.00
C GLU A 113 -11.69 -5.65 26.34
N ARG A 114 -10.86 -4.67 26.70
CA ARG A 114 -10.10 -4.72 27.95
C ARG A 114 -10.08 -3.34 28.58
N SER A 115 -10.07 -3.34 29.91
CA SER A 115 -10.08 -2.11 30.72
C SER A 115 -8.69 -1.73 31.24
N ASP A 116 -7.69 -2.58 31.04
CA ASP A 116 -6.32 -2.38 31.57
C ASP A 116 -5.40 -1.61 30.58
N GLY A 117 -5.97 -1.14 29.49
CA GLY A 117 -5.25 -0.37 28.49
C GLY A 117 -6.15 0.05 27.33
N ARG A 118 -5.52 0.46 26.25
CA ARG A 118 -6.20 0.85 25.01
C ARG A 118 -5.39 0.46 23.79
N PHE A 119 -6.05 0.30 22.68
CA PHE A 119 -5.38 0.12 21.39
C PHE A 119 -5.12 1.46 20.71
N GLU A 120 -3.94 1.56 20.10
CA GLU A 120 -3.61 2.58 19.13
C GLU A 120 -3.37 1.88 17.80
N THR A 121 -4.24 2.14 16.84
CA THR A 121 -4.20 1.47 15.53
C THR A 121 -3.60 2.38 14.49
N THR A 122 -2.61 1.88 13.77
CA THR A 122 -1.96 2.57 12.66
C THR A 122 -1.97 1.70 11.42
N ALA A 123 -1.97 2.34 10.26
CA ALA A 123 -1.82 1.69 8.97
C ALA A 123 -0.76 2.43 8.17
N GLU A 124 0.20 1.69 7.65
CA GLU A 124 1.26 2.25 6.82
C GLU A 124 1.48 1.39 5.57
N ILE A 125 1.91 2.01 4.49
CA ILE A 125 2.26 1.31 3.27
C ILE A 125 3.67 0.74 3.42
N VAL A 126 3.79 -0.57 3.25
CA VAL A 126 5.07 -1.28 3.36
C VAL A 126 5.53 -1.90 2.04
N GLY A 127 4.71 -1.84 1.01
CA GLY A 127 5.08 -2.32 -0.30
C GLY A 127 4.00 -2.06 -1.34
N MET A 128 4.37 -2.18 -2.58
CA MET A 128 3.48 -2.06 -3.73
C MET A 128 4.16 -2.60 -4.97
N THR A 129 3.40 -2.83 -6.03
CA THR A 129 3.94 -3.15 -7.35
C THR A 129 3.73 -1.95 -8.27
N GLU A 130 4.79 -1.43 -8.85
CA GLU A 130 4.69 -0.44 -9.94
C GLU A 130 4.52 -1.17 -11.26
N ILE A 131 3.55 -0.73 -12.04
CA ILE A 131 3.33 -1.26 -13.38
C ILE A 131 4.16 -0.44 -14.37
N GLY A 132 5.07 -1.11 -15.06
CA GLY A 132 5.98 -0.49 -16.01
C GLY A 132 5.32 -0.26 -17.37
N ARG A 133 4.50 0.74 -17.50
CA ARG A 133 3.89 1.11 -18.79
C ARG A 133 4.32 2.49 -19.25
#